data_16b0e2d886be176bd7ee0df539bd4a91
#
_entry.id   16b0e2d886be176bd7ee0df539bd4a91
#
_cell.length_a   1.000
_cell.length_b   1.000
_cell.length_c   1.000
_cell.angle_alpha   90.00
_cell.angle_beta   90.00
_cell.angle_gamma   90.00
#
_symmetry.space_group_name_H-M   'P 1'
#
loop_
_entity.id
_entity.type
_entity.pdbx_description
1 polymer ?
#
loop_
_entity_poly.entity_id
_entity_poly.type
_entity_poly.pdbx_seq_one_letter_code
_entity_poly.pdbx_strand_id
1 'polypeptide(L)'
;MDFKTSHVRTFFSALSDEGLAHSTIKGLYGLLNPSFELAVEDGIIRKNPVTGTLGDYGAPAKEKEALTLEQQEKLLKFVEQSNVYKPHLPMMQVMFGACLRVSETIGLTWSDVDMKNREIHVGGQLVYYEGDDGYCFHDSETKTDAGIRNIPMTQMVYDAFRKQRELNLMFGLRSNVEIGGRSGFIFNTKYGRPIMPAGVNSFLKNIVNAYNKKESKLAEEEKREPELMPPISSHTLRHTGCTRLGENNVNPKVMQYVMGCWMSGGHPFSTDRSGAKNIQMHRSQ
;
A
#
# COMPACT_ATOMS: atom_id res chain seq x y z
N MET A 1 6.39 7.14 44.03
CA MET A 1 6.54 5.72 43.60
C MET A 1 7.60 5.69 42.53
N ASP A 2 8.72 5.02 42.75
CA ASP A 2 9.82 5.01 41.80
C ASP A 2 9.50 4.04 40.66
N PHE A 3 9.40 4.54 39.43
CA PHE A 3 9.23 3.72 38.25
C PHE A 3 10.57 3.05 37.88
N LYS A 4 10.59 1.70 37.86
CA LYS A 4 11.82 0.91 37.70
C LYS A 4 11.83 0.15 36.37
N THR A 5 13.03 -0.19 35.89
CA THR A 5 13.24 -1.04 34.70
C THR A 5 12.46 -2.36 34.78
N SER A 6 12.32 -2.95 36.01
CA SER A 6 11.52 -4.16 36.20
C SER A 6 10.03 -3.94 35.86
N HIS A 7 9.48 -2.77 36.15
CA HIS A 7 8.08 -2.47 35.84
C HIS A 7 7.87 -2.43 34.31
N VAL A 8 8.82 -1.86 33.57
CA VAL A 8 8.78 -1.84 32.09
C VAL A 8 8.84 -3.25 31.50
N ARG A 9 9.74 -4.08 32.02
CA ARG A 9 9.85 -5.49 31.61
C ARG A 9 8.58 -6.28 31.90
N THR A 10 8.00 -6.11 33.10
CA THR A 10 6.72 -6.73 33.46
C THR A 10 5.60 -6.26 32.53
N PHE A 11 5.56 -4.96 32.20
CA PHE A 11 4.58 -4.42 31.25
C PHE A 11 4.71 -5.04 29.85
N PHE A 12 5.93 -5.12 29.30
CA PHE A 12 6.14 -5.74 27.97
C PHE A 12 5.87 -7.26 27.98
N SER A 13 6.18 -7.94 29.09
CA SER A 13 5.81 -9.35 29.27
C SER A 13 4.29 -9.54 29.26
N ALA A 14 3.55 -8.73 30.02
CA ALA A 14 2.09 -8.79 30.03
C ALA A 14 1.49 -8.57 28.63
N LEU A 15 1.98 -7.58 27.86
CA LEU A 15 1.54 -7.36 26.49
C LEU A 15 1.86 -8.55 25.55
N SER A 16 3.01 -9.20 25.79
CA SER A 16 3.37 -10.43 25.09
C SER A 16 2.44 -11.59 25.41
N ASP A 17 2.08 -11.74 26.67
CA ASP A 17 1.17 -12.78 27.17
C ASP A 17 -0.28 -12.57 26.66
N GLU A 18 -0.67 -11.30 26.43
CA GLU A 18 -1.91 -10.95 25.74
C GLU A 18 -1.88 -11.21 24.22
N GLY A 19 -0.75 -11.66 23.69
CA GLY A 19 -0.59 -12.04 22.28
C GLY A 19 -0.29 -10.89 21.32
N LEU A 20 0.17 -9.74 21.81
CA LEU A 20 0.57 -8.65 20.94
C LEU A 20 1.81 -9.03 20.09
N ALA A 21 1.84 -8.57 18.84
CA ALA A 21 2.98 -8.79 17.97
C ALA A 21 4.21 -7.99 18.45
N HIS A 22 5.41 -8.54 18.23
CA HIS A 22 6.69 -7.86 18.53
C HIS A 22 6.76 -6.45 17.95
N SER A 23 6.29 -6.24 16.72
CA SER A 23 6.26 -4.93 16.08
C SER A 23 5.42 -3.89 16.83
N THR A 24 4.33 -4.30 17.47
CA THR A 24 3.48 -3.43 18.30
C THR A 24 4.20 -3.04 19.57
N ILE A 25 4.82 -4.01 20.27
CA ILE A 25 5.61 -3.76 21.49
C ILE A 25 6.82 -2.87 21.18
N LYS A 26 7.50 -3.12 20.06
CA LYS A 26 8.58 -2.25 19.57
C LYS A 26 8.11 -0.82 19.27
N GLY A 27 6.89 -0.65 18.75
CA GLY A 27 6.28 0.67 18.56
C GLY A 27 6.08 1.40 19.88
N LEU A 28 5.56 0.71 20.90
CA LEU A 28 5.41 1.26 22.25
C LEU A 28 6.75 1.61 22.89
N TYR A 29 7.76 0.75 22.75
CA TYR A 29 9.13 1.07 23.16
C TYR A 29 9.63 2.34 22.49
N GLY A 30 9.40 2.51 21.18
CA GLY A 30 9.78 3.68 20.39
C GLY A 30 9.11 4.98 20.83
N LEU A 31 7.97 4.91 21.51
CA LEU A 31 7.31 6.06 22.14
C LEU A 31 7.82 6.29 23.57
N LEU A 32 7.92 5.24 24.36
CA LEU A 32 8.30 5.35 25.77
C LEU A 32 9.76 5.74 25.94
N ASN A 33 10.68 5.14 25.19
CA ASN A 33 12.11 5.36 25.40
C ASN A 33 12.51 6.85 25.21
N PRO A 34 12.18 7.55 24.12
CA PRO A 34 12.50 8.97 23.98
C PRO A 34 11.74 9.85 24.98
N SER A 35 10.53 9.49 25.40
CA SER A 35 9.79 10.26 26.42
C SER A 35 10.48 10.21 27.79
N PHE A 36 11.00 9.05 28.18
CA PHE A 36 11.77 8.91 29.43
C PHE A 36 13.18 9.51 29.30
N GLU A 37 13.76 9.57 28.09
CA GLU A 37 15.02 10.24 27.85
C GLU A 37 14.89 11.74 28.07
N LEU A 38 13.82 12.35 27.56
CA LEU A 38 13.50 13.76 27.82
C LEU A 38 13.34 14.04 29.31
N ALA A 39 12.68 13.14 30.06
CA ALA A 39 12.54 13.27 31.52
C ALA A 39 13.90 13.19 32.26
N VAL A 40 14.89 12.50 31.71
CA VAL A 40 16.27 12.52 32.23
C VAL A 40 16.95 13.84 31.91
N GLU A 41 16.82 14.33 30.67
CA GLU A 41 17.37 15.62 30.23
C GLU A 41 16.81 16.79 31.06
N ASP A 42 15.51 16.76 31.36
CA ASP A 42 14.84 17.76 32.20
C ASP A 42 15.14 17.60 33.70
N GLY A 43 15.95 16.60 34.09
CA GLY A 43 16.31 16.34 35.49
C GLY A 43 15.17 15.81 36.37
N ILE A 44 14.06 15.40 35.78
CA ILE A 44 12.88 14.83 36.47
C ILE A 44 13.21 13.45 37.07
N ILE A 45 13.95 12.64 36.31
CA ILE A 45 14.45 11.33 36.73
C ILE A 45 15.96 11.22 36.47
N ARG A 46 16.65 10.37 37.26
CA ARG A 46 18.09 10.23 37.16
C ARG A 46 18.55 9.30 36.02
N LYS A 47 17.69 8.36 35.61
CA LYS A 47 18.01 7.32 34.63
C LYS A 47 16.74 6.89 33.91
N ASN A 48 16.85 6.69 32.61
CA ASN A 48 15.76 6.14 31.80
C ASN A 48 15.53 4.65 32.13
N PRO A 49 14.36 4.29 32.69
CA PRO A 49 14.05 2.89 33.04
C PRO A 49 13.71 2.01 31.84
N VAL A 50 13.48 2.62 30.65
CA VAL A 50 13.06 1.94 29.41
C VAL A 50 14.27 1.47 28.59
N THR A 51 15.39 2.15 28.68
CA THR A 51 16.61 1.83 27.91
C THR A 51 17.05 0.37 28.10
N GLY A 52 17.19 -0.36 27.00
CA GLY A 52 17.62 -1.76 27.00
C GLY A 52 16.58 -2.77 27.52
N THR A 53 15.31 -2.38 27.60
CA THR A 53 14.22 -3.29 28.01
C THR A 53 13.55 -3.98 26.85
N LEU A 54 13.77 -3.53 25.61
CA LEU A 54 13.22 -4.20 24.42
C LEU A 54 13.97 -5.53 24.23
N GLY A 55 13.31 -6.62 24.59
CA GLY A 55 13.74 -7.99 24.35
C GLY A 55 12.89 -8.65 23.28
N ASP A 56 12.93 -9.97 23.21
CA ASP A 56 12.16 -10.78 22.26
C ASP A 56 10.70 -10.96 22.72
N TYR A 57 10.07 -9.86 23.15
CA TYR A 57 8.67 -9.86 23.53
C TYR A 57 7.75 -9.90 22.33
N GLY A 58 6.60 -10.58 22.46
CA GLY A 58 5.54 -10.63 21.47
C GLY A 58 5.75 -11.67 20.38
N ALA A 59 4.65 -12.00 19.73
CA ALA A 59 4.66 -12.94 18.62
C ALA A 59 5.48 -12.40 17.43
N PRO A 60 6.22 -13.27 16.71
CA PRO A 60 6.92 -12.86 15.51
C PRO A 60 5.93 -12.30 14.49
N ALA A 61 6.37 -11.32 13.70
CA ALA A 61 5.54 -10.77 12.63
C ALA A 61 5.15 -11.90 11.65
N LYS A 62 3.85 -12.04 11.38
CA LYS A 62 3.40 -12.92 10.31
C LYS A 62 3.90 -12.33 8.99
N GLU A 63 4.69 -13.05 8.24
CA GLU A 63 5.08 -12.65 6.90
C GLU A 63 3.80 -12.52 6.05
N LYS A 64 3.65 -11.37 5.43
CA LYS A 64 2.57 -11.16 4.45
C LYS A 64 3.08 -11.71 3.12
N GLU A 65 2.63 -12.88 2.78
CA GLU A 65 2.97 -13.51 1.50
C GLU A 65 2.34 -12.74 0.34
N ALA A 66 3.11 -12.66 -0.76
CA ALA A 66 2.58 -12.23 -2.04
C ALA A 66 1.64 -13.32 -2.58
N LEU A 67 0.66 -12.93 -3.37
CA LEU A 67 -0.14 -13.91 -4.10
C LEU A 67 0.76 -14.66 -5.09
N THR A 68 0.54 -15.95 -5.26
CA THR A 68 1.14 -16.69 -6.37
C THR A 68 0.61 -16.15 -7.70
N LEU A 69 1.30 -16.45 -8.81
CA LEU A 69 0.84 -16.03 -10.14
C LEU A 69 -0.58 -16.58 -10.41
N GLU A 70 -0.80 -17.83 -10.09
CA GLU A 70 -2.09 -18.49 -10.27
C GLU A 70 -3.20 -17.85 -9.43
N GLN A 71 -2.92 -17.54 -8.15
CA GLN A 71 -3.87 -16.83 -7.30
C GLN A 71 -4.21 -15.44 -7.84
N GLN A 72 -3.20 -14.71 -8.32
CA GLN A 72 -3.39 -13.40 -8.92
C GLN A 72 -4.29 -13.47 -10.16
N GLU A 73 -4.04 -14.42 -11.07
CA GLU A 73 -4.83 -14.62 -12.29
C GLU A 73 -6.27 -15.03 -11.97
N LYS A 74 -6.47 -15.98 -11.05
CA LYS A 74 -7.80 -16.42 -10.59
C LYS A 74 -8.59 -15.25 -9.99
N LEU A 75 -7.92 -14.45 -9.16
CA LEU A 75 -8.55 -13.27 -8.53
C LEU A 75 -8.98 -12.23 -9.57
N LEU A 76 -8.09 -11.85 -10.48
CA LEU A 76 -8.39 -10.86 -11.53
C LEU A 76 -9.50 -11.36 -12.46
N LYS A 77 -9.47 -12.64 -12.86
CA LYS A 77 -10.52 -13.26 -13.67
C LYS A 77 -11.88 -13.27 -12.96
N PHE A 78 -11.88 -13.61 -11.67
CA PHE A 78 -13.10 -13.57 -10.87
C PHE A 78 -13.71 -12.15 -10.81
N VAL A 79 -12.88 -11.14 -10.58
CA VAL A 79 -13.30 -9.74 -10.54
C VAL A 79 -13.82 -9.28 -11.90
N GLU A 80 -13.13 -9.64 -12.99
CA GLU A 80 -13.55 -9.30 -14.36
C GLU A 80 -14.92 -9.87 -14.74
N GLN A 81 -15.20 -11.09 -14.30
CA GLN A 81 -16.47 -11.78 -14.56
C GLN A 81 -17.62 -11.33 -13.64
N SER A 82 -17.33 -10.59 -12.59
CA SER A 82 -18.32 -10.15 -11.61
C SER A 82 -18.96 -8.82 -12.02
N ASN A 83 -20.28 -8.78 -12.13
CA ASN A 83 -21.00 -7.53 -12.38
C ASN A 83 -20.86 -6.53 -11.21
N VAL A 84 -20.65 -7.03 -10.00
CA VAL A 84 -20.50 -6.19 -8.77
C VAL A 84 -19.09 -5.67 -8.60
N TYR A 85 -18.08 -6.50 -8.85
CA TYR A 85 -16.70 -6.17 -8.53
C TYR A 85 -15.87 -5.66 -9.72
N LYS A 86 -16.36 -5.88 -10.95
CA LYS A 86 -15.71 -5.41 -12.19
C LYS A 86 -15.30 -3.92 -12.19
N PRO A 87 -16.08 -3.00 -11.60
CA PRO A 87 -15.65 -1.59 -11.52
C PRO A 87 -14.38 -1.36 -10.70
N HIS A 88 -13.98 -2.28 -9.82
CA HIS A 88 -12.75 -2.18 -9.03
C HIS A 88 -11.51 -2.74 -9.75
N LEU A 89 -11.71 -3.48 -10.85
CA LEU A 89 -10.64 -4.14 -11.58
C LEU A 89 -9.53 -3.18 -12.03
N PRO A 90 -9.82 -2.02 -12.63
CA PRO A 90 -8.76 -1.12 -13.08
C PRO A 90 -7.87 -0.63 -11.94
N MET A 91 -8.46 -0.30 -10.79
CA MET A 91 -7.68 0.11 -9.61
C MET A 91 -6.76 -1.00 -9.11
N MET A 92 -7.26 -2.24 -9.05
CA MET A 92 -6.45 -3.40 -8.66
C MET A 92 -5.29 -3.62 -9.64
N GLN A 93 -5.55 -3.53 -10.96
CA GLN A 93 -4.53 -3.67 -11.99
C GLN A 93 -3.45 -2.59 -11.91
N VAL A 94 -3.83 -1.33 -11.63
CA VAL A 94 -2.87 -0.24 -11.39
C VAL A 94 -2.02 -0.52 -10.15
N MET A 95 -2.64 -0.97 -9.05
CA MET A 95 -1.90 -1.29 -7.81
C MET A 95 -0.93 -2.46 -7.99
N PHE A 96 -1.30 -3.49 -8.74
CA PHE A 96 -0.40 -4.60 -9.08
C PHE A 96 0.72 -4.16 -9.99
N GLY A 97 0.39 -3.49 -11.10
CA GLY A 97 1.32 -3.24 -12.19
C GLY A 97 2.25 -2.05 -11.99
N ALA A 98 1.83 -1.06 -11.20
CA ALA A 98 2.65 0.11 -10.86
C ALA A 98 3.20 0.07 -9.42
N CYS A 99 2.89 -0.96 -8.65
CA CYS A 99 3.37 -1.15 -7.27
C CYS A 99 3.13 0.06 -6.36
N LEU A 100 2.04 0.79 -6.57
CA LEU A 100 1.72 2.00 -5.82
C LEU A 100 1.21 1.68 -4.40
N ARG A 101 1.49 2.59 -3.46
CA ARG A 101 0.80 2.58 -2.16
C ARG A 101 -0.67 2.97 -2.36
N VAL A 102 -1.55 2.53 -1.47
CA VAL A 102 -2.97 2.91 -1.54
C VAL A 102 -3.16 4.43 -1.53
N SER A 103 -2.42 5.15 -0.69
CA SER A 103 -2.45 6.60 -0.59
C SER A 103 -1.97 7.30 -1.87
N GLU A 104 -0.95 6.75 -2.55
CA GLU A 104 -0.50 7.21 -3.86
C GLU A 104 -1.57 6.93 -4.92
N THR A 105 -2.15 5.72 -4.94
CA THR A 105 -3.17 5.32 -5.93
C THR A 105 -4.42 6.18 -5.85
N ILE A 106 -4.97 6.39 -4.66
CA ILE A 106 -6.19 7.23 -4.49
C ILE A 106 -5.91 8.71 -4.73
N GLY A 107 -4.66 9.14 -4.59
CA GLY A 107 -4.19 10.49 -4.86
C GLY A 107 -3.90 10.78 -6.34
N LEU A 108 -3.92 9.77 -7.22
CA LEU A 108 -3.69 10.00 -8.65
C LEU A 108 -4.79 10.86 -9.27
N THR A 109 -4.36 11.84 -10.04
CA THR A 109 -5.21 12.68 -10.89
C THR A 109 -4.97 12.37 -12.36
N TRP A 110 -5.87 12.79 -13.24
CA TRP A 110 -5.67 12.60 -14.69
C TRP A 110 -4.47 13.39 -15.23
N SER A 111 -4.01 14.44 -14.55
CA SER A 111 -2.78 15.17 -14.90
C SER A 111 -1.50 14.40 -14.57
N ASP A 112 -1.58 13.42 -13.66
CA ASP A 112 -0.45 12.57 -13.29
C ASP A 112 -0.22 11.42 -14.29
N VAL A 113 -1.14 11.22 -15.26
CA VAL A 113 -1.14 10.05 -16.15
C VAL A 113 -0.89 10.48 -17.59
N ASP A 114 0.34 10.31 -18.06
CA ASP A 114 0.70 10.54 -19.46
C ASP A 114 0.43 9.29 -20.30
N MET A 115 -0.77 9.24 -20.90
CA MET A 115 -1.17 8.13 -21.76
C MET A 115 -0.36 8.04 -23.05
N LYS A 116 0.22 9.17 -23.54
CA LYS A 116 1.00 9.20 -24.77
C LYS A 116 2.39 8.60 -24.57
N ASN A 117 3.07 9.00 -23.49
CA ASN A 117 4.40 8.51 -23.17
C ASN A 117 4.35 7.24 -22.29
N ARG A 118 3.15 6.83 -21.84
CA ARG A 118 2.92 5.69 -20.96
C ARG A 118 3.66 5.79 -19.63
N GLU A 119 3.52 6.91 -18.98
CA GLU A 119 4.15 7.19 -17.68
C GLU A 119 3.12 7.65 -16.66
N ILE A 120 3.37 7.29 -15.41
CA ILE A 120 2.63 7.77 -14.23
C ILE A 120 3.59 8.65 -13.43
N HIS A 121 3.24 9.90 -13.24
CA HIS A 121 3.94 10.79 -12.32
C HIS A 121 3.39 10.60 -10.90
N VAL A 122 4.22 10.13 -9.97
CA VAL A 122 3.86 9.99 -8.56
C VAL A 122 4.51 11.15 -7.81
N GLY A 123 3.76 12.19 -7.53
CA GLY A 123 4.26 13.41 -6.86
C GLY A 123 3.64 13.69 -5.49
N GLY A 124 2.58 12.94 -5.11
CA GLY A 124 1.89 13.14 -3.84
C GLY A 124 1.10 11.92 -3.41
N GLN A 125 0.52 12.00 -2.23
CA GLN A 125 -0.33 10.97 -1.67
C GLN A 125 -1.50 11.61 -0.91
N LEU A 126 -2.67 10.98 -0.95
CA LEU A 126 -3.78 11.37 -0.10
C LEU A 126 -3.77 10.56 1.19
N VAL A 127 -3.80 11.24 2.32
CA VAL A 127 -4.01 10.64 3.64
C VAL A 127 -5.34 11.12 4.20
N TYR A 128 -6.00 10.26 4.97
CA TYR A 128 -7.30 10.55 5.56
C TYR A 128 -7.19 10.44 7.07
N TYR A 129 -7.26 11.58 7.75
CA TYR A 129 -7.15 11.65 9.21
C TYR A 129 -7.98 12.81 9.76
N GLU A 130 -8.11 12.86 11.07
CA GLU A 130 -8.80 13.94 11.79
C GLU A 130 -7.89 15.15 11.88
N GLY A 131 -8.31 16.26 11.25
CA GLY A 131 -7.72 17.58 11.37
C GLY A 131 -8.61 18.48 12.23
N ASP A 132 -8.32 19.77 12.23
CA ASP A 132 -9.07 20.77 13.01
C ASP A 132 -10.55 20.84 12.62
N ASP A 133 -10.87 20.56 11.35
CA ASP A 133 -12.24 20.56 10.80
C ASP A 133 -12.87 19.15 10.75
N GLY A 134 -12.33 18.18 11.51
CA GLY A 134 -12.77 16.81 11.52
C GLY A 134 -12.06 15.91 10.50
N TYR A 135 -12.61 14.73 10.26
CA TYR A 135 -12.01 13.74 9.33
C TYR A 135 -12.09 14.20 7.87
N CYS A 136 -10.95 14.48 7.26
CA CYS A 136 -10.86 14.87 5.85
C CYS A 136 -9.62 14.31 5.16
N PHE A 137 -9.59 14.45 3.83
CA PHE A 137 -8.39 14.15 3.05
C PHE A 137 -7.40 15.30 3.16
N HIS A 138 -6.15 14.94 3.33
CA HIS A 138 -5.03 15.87 3.28
C HIS A 138 -4.10 15.43 2.14
N ASP A 139 -3.67 16.39 1.32
CA ASP A 139 -2.56 16.17 0.42
C ASP A 139 -1.29 16.17 1.27
N SER A 140 -0.49 15.15 1.10
CA SER A 140 0.79 15.04 1.77
C SER A 140 1.84 14.86 0.69
N GLU A 141 2.77 15.80 0.63
CA GLU A 141 3.97 15.59 -0.15
C GLU A 141 4.66 14.30 0.30
N THR A 142 5.28 13.62 -0.62
CA THR A 142 6.09 12.45 -0.25
C THR A 142 7.19 12.91 0.69
N LYS A 143 7.33 12.25 1.85
CA LYS A 143 8.26 12.63 2.94
C LYS A 143 9.73 12.78 2.51
N THR A 144 10.06 12.41 1.28
CA THR A 144 11.41 12.47 0.72
C THR A 144 11.30 12.71 -0.79
N ASP A 145 12.30 13.37 -1.38
CA ASP A 145 12.46 13.53 -2.84
C ASP A 145 12.42 12.19 -3.58
N ALA A 146 12.77 11.09 -2.93
CA ALA A 146 12.66 9.73 -3.45
C ALA A 146 11.20 9.26 -3.68
N GLY A 147 10.23 9.95 -3.11
CA GLY A 147 8.81 9.67 -3.34
C GLY A 147 8.32 10.19 -4.70
N ILE A 148 8.95 11.25 -5.23
CA ILE A 148 8.61 11.83 -6.53
C ILE A 148 9.30 11.00 -7.62
N ARG A 149 8.51 10.38 -8.47
CA ARG A 149 9.03 9.45 -9.49
C ARG A 149 8.09 9.27 -10.66
N ASN A 150 8.65 8.95 -11.82
CA ASN A 150 7.89 8.54 -12.99
C ASN A 150 7.96 7.02 -13.16
N ILE A 151 6.81 6.38 -13.23
CA ILE A 151 6.69 4.92 -13.38
C ILE A 151 6.20 4.63 -14.80
N PRO A 152 6.94 3.82 -15.59
CA PRO A 152 6.46 3.40 -16.90
C PRO A 152 5.26 2.46 -16.76
N MET A 153 4.27 2.62 -17.64
CA MET A 153 3.08 1.76 -17.64
C MET A 153 3.35 0.46 -18.40
N THR A 154 3.04 -0.66 -17.77
CA THR A 154 2.85 -1.91 -18.47
C THR A 154 1.57 -1.84 -19.33
N GLN A 155 1.39 -2.78 -20.27
CA GLN A 155 0.16 -2.83 -21.08
C GLN A 155 -1.08 -2.97 -20.19
N MET A 156 -1.02 -3.81 -19.15
CA MET A 156 -2.11 -3.98 -18.18
C MET A 156 -2.50 -2.66 -17.49
N VAL A 157 -1.51 -1.87 -17.06
CA VAL A 157 -1.75 -0.57 -16.41
C VAL A 157 -2.34 0.45 -17.37
N TYR A 158 -1.83 0.49 -18.60
CA TYR A 158 -2.35 1.36 -19.66
C TYR A 158 -3.83 1.06 -19.96
N ASP A 159 -4.16 -0.23 -20.14
CA ASP A 159 -5.54 -0.65 -20.40
C ASP A 159 -6.44 -0.41 -19.18
N ALA A 160 -5.91 -0.54 -17.97
CA ALA A 160 -6.63 -0.22 -16.75
C ALA A 160 -7.03 1.27 -16.68
N PHE A 161 -6.14 2.20 -17.02
CA PHE A 161 -6.48 3.62 -17.06
C PHE A 161 -7.49 3.95 -18.16
N ARG A 162 -7.38 3.34 -19.34
CA ARG A 162 -8.39 3.46 -20.39
C ARG A 162 -9.75 3.01 -19.88
N LYS A 163 -9.81 1.83 -19.27
CA LYS A 163 -11.05 1.26 -18.72
C LYS A 163 -11.61 2.11 -17.58
N GLN A 164 -10.76 2.63 -16.71
CA GLN A 164 -11.19 3.54 -15.65
C GLN A 164 -11.81 4.82 -16.21
N ARG A 165 -11.25 5.37 -17.29
CA ARG A 165 -11.80 6.55 -17.97
C ARG A 165 -13.19 6.27 -18.56
N GLU A 166 -13.37 5.11 -19.18
CA GLU A 166 -14.67 4.67 -19.68
C GLU A 166 -15.70 4.53 -18.54
N LEU A 167 -15.30 3.90 -17.42
CA LEU A 167 -16.17 3.74 -16.25
C LEU A 167 -16.57 5.10 -15.66
N ASN A 168 -15.60 6.00 -15.51
CA ASN A 168 -15.88 7.34 -15.00
C ASN A 168 -16.86 8.10 -15.89
N LEU A 169 -16.75 7.99 -17.21
CA LEU A 169 -17.69 8.58 -18.15
C LEU A 169 -19.05 7.92 -18.08
N MET A 170 -19.10 6.58 -18.09
CA MET A 170 -20.36 5.80 -18.09
C MET A 170 -21.18 6.03 -16.82
N PHE A 171 -20.52 6.12 -15.66
CA PHE A 171 -21.20 6.33 -14.37
C PHE A 171 -21.28 7.79 -13.93
N GLY A 172 -20.79 8.73 -14.74
CA GLY A 172 -20.75 10.15 -14.38
C GLY A 172 -19.84 10.45 -13.20
N LEU A 173 -18.84 9.61 -12.94
CA LEU A 173 -17.91 9.76 -11.81
C LEU A 173 -16.88 10.86 -12.14
N ARG A 174 -17.19 12.08 -11.72
CA ARG A 174 -16.28 13.22 -11.83
C ARG A 174 -15.81 13.62 -10.45
N SER A 175 -14.52 13.90 -10.31
CA SER A 175 -14.03 14.55 -9.10
C SER A 175 -14.60 15.95 -9.02
N ASN A 176 -15.26 16.25 -7.91
CA ASN A 176 -15.86 17.56 -7.62
C ASN A 176 -15.17 18.25 -6.43
N VAL A 177 -14.01 17.74 -6.04
CA VAL A 177 -13.23 18.25 -4.92
C VAL A 177 -11.83 18.65 -5.36
N GLU A 178 -11.32 19.66 -4.70
CA GLU A 178 -9.92 20.08 -4.74
C GLU A 178 -9.30 19.84 -3.36
N ILE A 179 -8.14 19.20 -3.32
CA ILE A 179 -7.44 18.86 -2.09
C ILE A 179 -5.96 19.21 -2.29
N GLY A 180 -5.45 20.14 -1.49
CA GLY A 180 -4.06 20.61 -1.60
C GLY A 180 -3.72 21.19 -2.99
N GLY A 181 -4.65 21.88 -3.66
CA GLY A 181 -4.46 22.40 -5.01
C GLY A 181 -4.57 21.35 -6.14
N ARG A 182 -4.85 20.07 -5.80
CA ARG A 182 -5.00 18.98 -6.75
C ARG A 182 -6.47 18.65 -6.99
N SER A 183 -6.85 18.45 -8.24
CA SER A 183 -8.21 18.13 -8.67
C SER A 183 -8.21 17.07 -9.77
N GLY A 184 -9.39 16.58 -10.15
CA GLY A 184 -9.49 15.59 -11.22
C GLY A 184 -9.00 14.19 -10.81
N PHE A 185 -9.24 13.79 -9.56
CA PHE A 185 -8.88 12.46 -9.05
C PHE A 185 -9.49 11.34 -9.89
N ILE A 186 -8.74 10.26 -10.10
CA ILE A 186 -9.10 9.15 -10.99
C ILE A 186 -10.09 8.20 -10.33
N PHE A 187 -9.81 7.80 -9.08
CA PHE A 187 -10.56 6.79 -8.36
C PHE A 187 -11.52 7.43 -7.36
N ASN A 188 -12.73 7.66 -7.81
CA ASN A 188 -13.76 8.39 -7.07
C ASN A 188 -14.91 7.48 -6.64
N THR A 189 -15.54 7.85 -5.53
CA THR A 189 -16.86 7.37 -5.14
C THR A 189 -17.93 7.98 -6.04
N LYS A 190 -19.16 7.45 -5.98
CA LYS A 190 -20.32 8.05 -6.65
C LYS A 190 -20.63 9.50 -6.25
N TYR A 191 -20.03 9.98 -5.17
CA TYR A 191 -20.18 11.35 -4.68
C TYR A 191 -19.08 12.31 -5.18
N GLY A 192 -18.22 11.87 -6.09
CA GLY A 192 -17.13 12.68 -6.66
C GLY A 192 -15.97 12.95 -5.71
N ARG A 193 -15.85 12.19 -4.64
CA ARG A 193 -14.72 12.25 -3.69
C ARG A 193 -13.80 11.05 -3.89
N PRO A 194 -12.49 11.17 -3.67
CA PRO A 194 -11.57 10.04 -3.70
C PRO A 194 -12.04 8.90 -2.79
N ILE A 195 -11.73 7.67 -3.18
CA ILE A 195 -12.00 6.48 -2.35
C ILE A 195 -11.07 6.51 -1.14
N MET A 196 -11.60 6.27 0.06
CA MET A 196 -10.79 6.18 1.28
C MET A 196 -9.93 4.90 1.29
N PRO A 197 -8.72 4.92 1.89
CA PRO A 197 -7.89 3.71 2.05
C PRO A 197 -8.63 2.54 2.71
N ALA A 198 -9.45 2.81 3.72
CA ALA A 198 -10.30 1.83 4.37
C ALA A 198 -11.34 1.23 3.40
N GLY A 199 -11.90 2.05 2.50
CA GLY A 199 -12.83 1.61 1.46
C GLY A 199 -12.17 0.64 0.48
N VAL A 200 -10.92 0.91 0.09
CA VAL A 200 -10.13 0.00 -0.75
C VAL A 200 -9.96 -1.35 -0.08
N ASN A 201 -9.53 -1.38 1.17
CA ASN A 201 -9.37 -2.64 1.91
C ASN A 201 -10.70 -3.36 2.14
N SER A 202 -11.80 -2.62 2.31
CA SER A 202 -13.14 -3.20 2.46
C SER A 202 -13.61 -3.90 1.18
N PHE A 203 -13.47 -3.28 0.00
CA PHE A 203 -13.86 -3.97 -1.22
C PHE A 203 -12.95 -5.18 -1.53
N LEU A 204 -11.64 -5.10 -1.25
CA LEU A 204 -10.73 -6.24 -1.41
C LEU A 204 -11.14 -7.42 -0.52
N LYS A 205 -11.46 -7.17 0.76
CA LYS A 205 -11.99 -8.18 1.68
C LYS A 205 -13.29 -8.81 1.16
N ASN A 206 -14.21 -7.99 0.63
CA ASN A 206 -15.48 -8.47 0.08
C ASN A 206 -15.27 -9.33 -1.17
N ILE A 207 -14.33 -8.97 -2.05
CA ILE A 207 -13.95 -9.76 -3.23
C ILE A 207 -13.44 -11.13 -2.80
N VAL A 208 -12.50 -11.21 -1.85
CA VAL A 208 -11.96 -12.48 -1.35
C VAL A 208 -13.05 -13.34 -0.72
N ASN A 209 -13.89 -12.75 0.12
CA ASN A 209 -15.00 -13.47 0.74
C ASN A 209 -15.98 -14.04 -0.30
N ALA A 210 -16.29 -13.27 -1.35
CA ALA A 210 -17.17 -13.72 -2.42
C ALA A 210 -16.53 -14.81 -3.28
N TYR A 211 -15.22 -14.68 -3.59
CA TYR A 211 -14.44 -15.71 -4.28
C TYR A 211 -14.46 -17.01 -3.47
N ASN A 212 -14.05 -16.95 -2.21
CA ASN A 212 -13.95 -18.13 -1.34
C ASN A 212 -15.31 -18.82 -1.16
N LYS A 213 -16.40 -18.04 -1.02
CA LYS A 213 -17.75 -18.59 -0.95
C LYS A 213 -18.17 -19.33 -2.23
N LYS A 214 -17.83 -18.76 -3.41
CA LYS A 214 -18.11 -19.40 -4.70
C LYS A 214 -17.26 -20.66 -4.87
N GLU A 215 -15.98 -20.56 -4.57
CA GLU A 215 -15.02 -21.66 -4.68
C GLU A 215 -15.36 -22.84 -3.77
N SER A 216 -15.74 -22.56 -2.51
CA SER A 216 -16.16 -23.63 -1.58
C SER A 216 -17.37 -24.42 -2.10
N LYS A 217 -18.36 -23.73 -2.68
CA LYS A 217 -19.53 -24.41 -3.29
C LYS A 217 -19.14 -25.26 -4.49
N LEU A 218 -18.31 -24.71 -5.39
CA LEU A 218 -17.85 -25.43 -6.57
C LEU A 218 -17.03 -26.67 -6.20
N ALA A 219 -16.14 -26.54 -5.22
CA ALA A 219 -15.33 -27.64 -4.71
C ALA A 219 -16.18 -28.75 -4.07
N GLU A 220 -17.26 -28.38 -3.35
CA GLU A 220 -18.23 -29.33 -2.80
C GLU A 220 -18.96 -30.11 -3.89
N GLU A 221 -19.44 -29.42 -4.95
CA GLU A 221 -20.10 -30.02 -6.11
C GLU A 221 -19.17 -30.96 -6.88
N GLU A 222 -17.88 -30.57 -7.03
CA GLU A 222 -16.84 -31.34 -7.73
C GLU A 222 -16.14 -32.38 -6.83
N LYS A 223 -16.46 -32.44 -5.52
CA LYS A 223 -15.86 -33.34 -4.54
C LYS A 223 -14.33 -33.22 -4.45
N ARG A 224 -13.81 -32.00 -4.48
CA ARG A 224 -12.41 -31.65 -4.33
C ARG A 224 -12.17 -30.69 -3.18
N GLU A 225 -10.91 -30.52 -2.78
CA GLU A 225 -10.53 -29.47 -1.84
C GLU A 225 -10.68 -28.06 -2.47
N PRO A 226 -11.19 -27.09 -1.72
CA PRO A 226 -11.34 -25.74 -2.21
C PRO A 226 -10.01 -24.98 -2.28
N GLU A 227 -9.76 -24.30 -3.36
CA GLU A 227 -8.60 -23.43 -3.54
C GLU A 227 -8.91 -22.00 -3.06
N LEU A 228 -8.82 -21.80 -1.76
CA LEU A 228 -9.18 -20.54 -1.13
C LEU A 228 -8.12 -19.45 -1.34
N MET A 229 -8.58 -18.21 -1.59
CA MET A 229 -7.71 -17.04 -1.57
C MET A 229 -7.36 -16.65 -0.13
N PRO A 230 -6.08 -16.34 0.13
CA PRO A 230 -5.69 -15.77 1.42
C PRO A 230 -6.31 -14.38 1.62
N PRO A 231 -6.36 -13.86 2.85
CA PRO A 231 -6.77 -12.48 3.10
C PRO A 231 -5.83 -11.51 2.37
N ILE A 232 -6.41 -10.60 1.57
CA ILE A 232 -5.65 -9.59 0.85
C ILE A 232 -5.97 -8.17 1.33
N SER A 233 -5.00 -7.30 1.18
CA SER A 233 -5.10 -5.88 1.43
C SER A 233 -4.46 -5.09 0.28
N SER A 234 -4.64 -3.79 0.25
CA SER A 234 -3.95 -2.91 -0.69
C SER A 234 -2.42 -3.10 -0.66
N HIS A 235 -1.87 -3.38 0.53
CA HIS A 235 -0.44 -3.67 0.68
C HIS A 235 -0.05 -5.02 0.04
N THR A 236 -0.92 -6.03 0.13
CA THR A 236 -0.72 -7.34 -0.53
C THR A 236 -0.64 -7.18 -2.05
N LEU A 237 -1.51 -6.34 -2.66
CA LEU A 237 -1.46 -6.08 -4.11
C LEU A 237 -0.11 -5.47 -4.52
N ARG A 238 0.34 -4.45 -3.80
CA ARG A 238 1.65 -3.84 -4.03
C ARG A 238 2.79 -4.84 -3.83
N HIS A 239 2.75 -5.63 -2.77
CA HIS A 239 3.78 -6.64 -2.50
C HIS A 239 3.83 -7.70 -3.61
N THR A 240 2.67 -8.18 -4.06
CA THR A 240 2.57 -9.09 -5.20
C THR A 240 3.18 -8.49 -6.47
N GLY A 241 2.86 -7.24 -6.79
CA GLY A 241 3.47 -6.54 -7.94
C GLY A 241 4.99 -6.49 -7.85
N CYS A 242 5.54 -6.18 -6.68
CA CYS A 242 6.99 -6.18 -6.45
C CYS A 242 7.61 -7.57 -6.62
N THR A 243 6.95 -8.60 -6.11
CA THR A 243 7.39 -10.00 -6.28
C THR A 243 7.45 -10.38 -7.77
N ARG A 244 6.43 -9.98 -8.57
CA ARG A 244 6.44 -10.19 -10.04
C ARG A 244 7.62 -9.48 -10.70
N LEU A 245 7.97 -8.26 -10.29
CA LEU A 245 9.17 -7.58 -10.80
C LEU A 245 10.45 -8.35 -10.48
N GLY A 246 10.56 -8.88 -9.25
CA GLY A 246 11.71 -9.68 -8.82
C GLY A 246 11.82 -11.00 -9.60
N GLU A 247 10.73 -11.73 -9.80
CA GLU A 247 10.66 -12.97 -10.58
C GLU A 247 11.03 -12.75 -12.05
N ASN A 248 10.78 -11.58 -12.59
CA ASN A 248 11.19 -11.18 -13.94
C ASN A 248 12.61 -10.57 -13.99
N ASN A 249 13.43 -10.79 -12.96
CA ASN A 249 14.82 -10.33 -12.88
C ASN A 249 14.99 -8.81 -13.08
N VAL A 250 14.01 -8.00 -12.68
CA VAL A 250 14.14 -6.54 -12.71
C VAL A 250 15.21 -6.13 -11.70
N ASN A 251 16.12 -5.24 -12.12
CA ASN A 251 17.20 -4.77 -11.27
C ASN A 251 16.66 -4.25 -9.92
N PRO A 252 17.22 -4.69 -8.77
CA PRO A 252 16.75 -4.26 -7.45
C PRO A 252 16.70 -2.73 -7.25
N LYS A 253 17.61 -1.97 -7.86
CA LYS A 253 17.60 -0.50 -7.80
C LYS A 253 16.39 0.09 -8.54
N VAL A 254 16.02 -0.51 -9.69
CA VAL A 254 14.81 -0.13 -10.44
C VAL A 254 13.58 -0.45 -9.62
N MET A 255 13.53 -1.62 -8.98
CA MET A 255 12.43 -1.99 -8.08
C MET A 255 12.31 -0.99 -6.91
N GLN A 256 13.41 -0.62 -6.27
CA GLN A 256 13.43 0.39 -5.20
C GLN A 256 12.89 1.73 -5.70
N TYR A 257 13.30 2.16 -6.89
CA TYR A 257 12.79 3.37 -7.52
C TYR A 257 11.29 3.31 -7.75
N VAL A 258 10.79 2.25 -8.41
CA VAL A 258 9.35 2.04 -8.66
C VAL A 258 8.55 2.03 -7.35
N MET A 259 9.10 1.43 -6.31
CA MET A 259 8.47 1.38 -4.99
C MET A 259 8.56 2.70 -4.21
N GLY A 260 9.38 3.66 -4.61
CA GLY A 260 9.66 4.85 -3.82
C GLY A 260 10.20 4.48 -2.43
N CYS A 261 11.09 3.48 -2.37
CA CYS A 261 11.81 3.05 -1.18
C CYS A 261 13.27 3.40 -1.35
N TRP A 262 13.78 4.26 -0.48
CA TRP A 262 15.19 4.65 -0.49
C TRP A 262 15.94 3.89 0.60
N MET A 263 17.05 3.25 0.26
CA MET A 263 18.06 2.91 1.23
C MET A 263 19.15 4.00 1.18
N SER A 264 19.48 4.58 2.31
CA SER A 264 20.50 5.61 2.50
C SER A 264 21.83 5.21 1.82
N GLY A 265 22.13 5.79 0.65
CA GLY A 265 23.33 5.46 -0.10
C GLY A 265 23.40 5.96 -1.53
N GLY A 266 22.85 7.15 -1.84
CA GLY A 266 23.04 7.85 -3.11
C GLY A 266 21.90 7.67 -4.13
N HIS A 267 21.65 8.70 -4.91
CA HIS A 267 20.67 8.72 -6.02
C HIS A 267 21.08 7.71 -7.09
N PRO A 268 20.28 6.70 -7.45
CA PRO A 268 20.66 5.71 -8.47
C PRO A 268 20.63 6.29 -9.89
N PHE A 269 20.04 7.44 -10.08
CA PHE A 269 19.99 8.15 -11.35
C PHE A 269 20.35 9.61 -11.11
N SER A 270 21.49 10.06 -11.67
CA SER A 270 21.71 11.48 -11.90
C SER A 270 20.58 11.96 -12.81
N THR A 271 20.12 13.19 -12.61
CA THR A 271 19.06 13.87 -13.39
C THR A 271 19.44 14.10 -14.85
N ASP A 272 20.32 13.29 -15.41
CA ASP A 272 20.62 13.29 -16.83
C ASP A 272 19.44 12.64 -17.57
N ARG A 273 18.73 13.45 -18.34
CA ARG A 273 17.59 13.06 -19.19
C ARG A 273 17.88 11.93 -20.18
N SER A 274 19.13 11.46 -20.28
CA SER A 274 19.56 10.34 -21.10
C SER A 274 19.26 8.95 -20.47
N GLY A 275 19.06 8.84 -19.16
CA GLY A 275 18.86 7.56 -18.46
C GLY A 275 17.46 6.95 -18.61
N ALA A 276 16.45 7.74 -18.98
CA ALA A 276 15.08 7.26 -19.15
C ALA A 276 14.87 6.37 -20.40
N LYS A 277 15.84 6.30 -21.30
CA LYS A 277 15.72 5.54 -22.57
C LYS A 277 16.08 4.05 -22.48
N ASN A 278 16.63 3.58 -21.36
CA ASN A 278 17.12 2.19 -21.24
C ASN A 278 16.19 1.25 -20.45
N ILE A 279 14.97 1.66 -20.12
CA ILE A 279 13.94 0.72 -19.65
C ILE A 279 13.16 0.22 -20.88
N GLN A 280 13.85 -0.42 -21.82
CA GLN A 280 13.18 -1.28 -22.79
C GLN A 280 12.83 -2.59 -22.09
N MET A 281 11.59 -2.69 -21.62
CA MET A 281 11.01 -4.00 -21.36
C MET A 281 11.00 -4.77 -22.67
N HIS A 282 11.69 -5.91 -22.71
CA HIS A 282 11.59 -6.87 -23.82
C HIS A 282 10.10 -7.10 -24.12
N ARG A 283 9.68 -6.70 -25.30
CA ARG A 283 8.42 -7.13 -25.88
C ARG A 283 8.56 -8.61 -26.18
N SER A 284 8.00 -9.44 -25.32
CA SER A 284 7.72 -10.84 -25.69
C SER A 284 6.64 -10.79 -26.75
N GLN A 285 6.96 -11.41 -27.88
CA GLN A 285 6.04 -11.70 -28.97
C GLN A 285 4.91 -12.62 -28.52
#